data_ac33795f0c3c4b3aebf897e18351b2ef
#
_entry.id   ac33795f0c3c4b3aebf897e18351b2ef
#
_cell.length_a   1.000
_cell.length_b   1.000
_cell.length_c   1.000
_cell.angle_alpha   90.00
_cell.angle_beta   90.00
_cell.angle_gamma   90.00
#
_symmetry.space_group_name_H-M   'P 1'
#
loop_
_entity.id
_entity.type
_entity.pdbx_description
1 polymer ?
#
loop_
_entity_poly.entity_id
_entity_poly.type
_entity_poly.pdbx_seq_one_letter_code
_entity_poly.pdbx_strand_id
1 'polypeptide(L)'
;MKYLLLGIAVLYTTLSFSQSPDEGYFFGGFESNSQWLLYDKGLNFEQPDDAYRANNYFQLSYAFKNFTAGVQYESYLPDALLGYSTAFSNGNGVATYYFNYKNEKVDLTGGYFYDQFGSGLVFRAWEERQLGINNAIKGVRVKYNPTDYLDFTALYGQQRIGFELSEGTLQGLDANIDISQGLSIESIDIKMGASYVARYQDVGAQLELPSNVNVVGGRLDVVKGNFYGGLELASKSKDALFFEGQLVSPKLYDGTALQLNVGYGQKGLGINGTFRRLENFNFFADRQAAGNQFNDQVVNYLPGLTKQQDYLLTNIYVYNPQPALVIENAEQRAGELGGQIDVYYSIKKGSPLGGKYGTKIAANFAYFGGLDAEYNIENRFYKAKFLGSGARYFRDFNMEVKKKWSKTFSTVFTYQNVFIDKSIALGGFIGTQGEIRSNVGVVEGTYKLDAGKSIRAVGQHLWTKQDQKNWMAFVLEYNFNSNWAVYAYDNWNYRALGYDGEDSQT
;
A
#
# COMPACT_ATOMS: atom_id res chain seq x y z
N MET A 1 24.10 -9.29 -26.73
CA MET A 1 24.94 -8.47 -25.84
C MET A 1 25.60 -7.26 -26.50
N LYS A 2 26.33 -7.38 -27.60
CA LYS A 2 26.99 -6.23 -28.25
C LYS A 2 26.04 -5.09 -28.67
N TYR A 3 24.82 -5.39 -29.13
CA TYR A 3 23.85 -4.40 -29.57
C TYR A 3 23.08 -3.73 -28.41
N LEU A 4 22.96 -4.40 -27.27
CA LEU A 4 22.35 -3.83 -26.06
C LEU A 4 23.26 -2.74 -25.46
N LEU A 5 24.56 -2.97 -25.41
CA LEU A 5 25.54 -1.99 -24.94
C LEU A 5 25.65 -0.75 -25.88
N LEU A 6 25.43 -0.93 -27.19
CA LEU A 6 25.41 0.19 -28.14
C LEU A 6 24.14 1.05 -27.96
N GLY A 7 22.99 0.44 -27.67
CA GLY A 7 21.73 1.15 -27.35
C GLY A 7 21.84 1.99 -26.09
N ILE A 8 22.46 1.47 -25.05
CA ILE A 8 22.67 2.20 -23.79
C ILE A 8 23.68 3.36 -23.98
N ALA A 9 24.74 3.15 -24.76
CA ALA A 9 25.70 4.22 -25.06
C ALA A 9 25.09 5.36 -25.90
N VAL A 10 24.20 5.07 -26.84
CA VAL A 10 23.47 6.08 -27.62
C VAL A 10 22.49 6.87 -26.77
N LEU A 11 21.78 6.24 -25.84
CA LEU A 11 20.92 6.94 -24.87
C LEU A 11 21.73 7.90 -23.97
N TYR A 12 22.91 7.51 -23.54
CA TYR A 12 23.75 8.33 -22.66
C TYR A 12 24.29 9.59 -23.35
N THR A 13 24.52 9.55 -24.68
CA THR A 13 25.03 10.70 -25.43
C THR A 13 23.98 11.74 -25.80
N THR A 14 22.68 11.38 -25.80
CA THR A 14 21.58 12.30 -26.14
C THR A 14 21.01 13.05 -24.95
N LEU A 15 21.29 12.62 -23.70
CA LEU A 15 20.78 13.25 -22.47
C LEU A 15 21.66 14.40 -21.95
N SER A 16 22.73 14.77 -22.62
CA SER A 16 23.69 15.81 -22.19
C SER A 16 23.37 17.24 -22.66
N PHE A 17 22.21 17.46 -23.29
CA PHE A 17 21.82 18.83 -23.65
C PHE A 17 21.23 19.52 -22.42
N SER A 18 21.83 20.66 -22.05
CA SER A 18 21.26 21.61 -21.10
C SER A 18 19.94 22.12 -21.68
N GLN A 19 18.82 21.55 -21.22
CA GLN A 19 17.49 21.94 -21.66
C GLN A 19 17.01 23.11 -20.81
N SER A 20 16.64 24.20 -21.48
CA SER A 20 16.04 25.37 -20.83
C SER A 20 14.56 25.09 -20.57
N PRO A 21 14.00 25.48 -19.40
CA PRO A 21 12.56 25.37 -19.14
C PRO A 21 11.69 26.08 -20.19
N ASP A 22 12.21 27.11 -20.83
CA ASP A 22 11.51 27.87 -21.89
C ASP A 22 11.50 27.15 -23.26
N GLU A 23 12.40 26.19 -23.46
CA GLU A 23 12.48 25.40 -24.70
C GLU A 23 11.83 24.01 -24.58
N GLY A 24 11.40 23.65 -23.35
CA GLY A 24 10.90 22.32 -23.01
C GLY A 24 12.02 21.32 -22.76
N TYR A 25 11.73 20.26 -22.00
CA TYR A 25 12.72 19.24 -21.64
C TYR A 25 12.10 17.86 -21.50
N PHE A 26 12.92 16.85 -21.81
CA PHE A 26 12.60 15.45 -21.57
C PHE A 26 13.14 15.00 -20.22
N PHE A 27 12.37 14.13 -19.55
CA PHE A 27 12.81 13.41 -18.36
C PHE A 27 12.17 12.03 -18.34
N GLY A 28 12.80 11.11 -17.63
CA GLY A 28 12.32 9.74 -17.57
C GLY A 28 13.32 8.83 -16.87
N GLY A 29 13.03 7.54 -16.89
CA GLY A 29 13.84 6.53 -16.26
C GLY A 29 13.57 5.15 -16.79
N PHE A 30 14.47 4.23 -16.45
CA PHE A 30 14.34 2.81 -16.69
C PHE A 30 14.58 2.06 -15.38
N GLU A 31 13.69 1.12 -15.06
CA GLU A 31 13.79 0.22 -13.94
C GLU A 31 13.60 -1.21 -14.43
N SER A 32 14.40 -2.13 -13.93
CA SER A 32 14.30 -3.55 -14.23
C SER A 32 14.46 -4.37 -12.96
N ASN A 33 13.48 -5.23 -12.69
CA ASN A 33 13.50 -6.19 -11.60
C ASN A 33 13.43 -7.59 -12.18
N SER A 34 14.32 -8.48 -11.75
CA SER A 34 14.42 -9.84 -12.30
C SER A 34 14.50 -10.87 -11.19
N GLN A 35 13.91 -12.04 -11.45
CA GLN A 35 14.01 -13.23 -10.61
C GLN A 35 14.49 -14.40 -11.47
N TRP A 36 15.37 -15.20 -10.88
CA TRP A 36 15.79 -16.49 -11.43
C TRP A 36 15.35 -17.59 -10.47
N LEU A 37 14.40 -18.41 -10.89
CA LEU A 37 13.84 -19.49 -10.10
C LEU A 37 14.75 -20.71 -10.21
N LEU A 38 15.19 -21.24 -9.08
CA LEU A 38 16.02 -22.42 -9.01
C LEU A 38 15.22 -23.58 -8.43
N TYR A 39 15.65 -24.81 -8.72
CA TYR A 39 15.12 -26.02 -8.09
C TYR A 39 15.38 -25.98 -6.57
N ASP A 40 14.35 -26.23 -5.77
CA ASP A 40 14.47 -26.34 -4.32
C ASP A 40 13.95 -27.69 -3.83
N LYS A 41 14.90 -28.53 -3.41
CA LYS A 41 14.62 -29.88 -2.86
C LYS A 41 13.80 -29.84 -1.58
N GLY A 42 14.07 -28.86 -0.71
CA GLY A 42 13.44 -28.75 0.61
C GLY A 42 11.95 -28.40 0.53
N LEU A 43 11.57 -27.63 -0.48
CA LEU A 43 10.18 -27.26 -0.76
C LEU A 43 9.53 -28.12 -1.84
N ASN A 44 10.23 -29.12 -2.38
CA ASN A 44 9.81 -29.88 -3.56
C ASN A 44 9.36 -28.98 -4.72
N PHE A 45 10.05 -27.84 -4.87
CA PHE A 45 9.77 -26.87 -5.92
C PHE A 45 10.59 -27.23 -7.16
N GLU A 46 9.89 -27.65 -8.20
CA GLU A 46 10.51 -27.89 -9.50
C GLU A 46 10.72 -26.57 -10.22
N GLN A 47 11.90 -26.42 -10.83
CA GLN A 47 12.17 -25.25 -11.66
C GLN A 47 11.25 -25.24 -12.85
N PRO A 48 10.45 -24.17 -13.06
CA PRO A 48 9.58 -24.06 -14.23
C PRO A 48 10.40 -23.89 -15.51
N ASP A 49 9.80 -24.22 -16.65
CA ASP A 49 10.42 -24.07 -17.98
C ASP A 49 10.90 -22.61 -18.18
N ASP A 50 10.08 -21.63 -17.77
CA ASP A 50 10.44 -20.21 -17.72
C ASP A 50 11.01 -19.86 -16.36
N ALA A 51 12.25 -20.30 -16.10
CA ALA A 51 12.95 -20.04 -14.83
C ALA A 51 13.30 -18.56 -14.59
N TYR A 52 13.36 -17.77 -15.64
CA TYR A 52 13.66 -16.33 -15.58
C TYR A 52 12.38 -15.52 -15.69
N ARG A 53 12.18 -14.57 -14.78
CA ARG A 53 11.06 -13.63 -14.77
C ARG A 53 11.58 -12.21 -14.67
N ALA A 54 10.89 -11.25 -15.31
CA ALA A 54 11.33 -9.86 -15.26
C ALA A 54 10.17 -8.88 -15.45
N ASN A 55 10.19 -7.86 -14.60
CA ASN A 55 9.34 -6.66 -14.72
C ASN A 55 10.22 -5.49 -15.12
N ASN A 56 9.94 -4.91 -16.27
CA ASN A 56 10.69 -3.78 -16.83
C ASN A 56 9.76 -2.59 -17.06
N TYR A 57 10.21 -1.41 -16.66
CA TYR A 57 9.48 -0.16 -16.77
C TYR A 57 10.34 0.89 -17.44
N PHE A 58 9.88 1.44 -18.53
CA PHE A 58 10.49 2.58 -19.19
C PHE A 58 9.52 3.75 -19.20
N GLN A 59 9.90 4.86 -18.60
CA GLN A 59 9.13 6.10 -18.56
C GLN A 59 9.83 7.17 -19.36
N LEU A 60 9.07 7.90 -20.17
CA LEU A 60 9.52 9.10 -20.88
C LEU A 60 8.44 10.16 -20.77
N SER A 61 8.83 11.35 -20.36
CA SER A 61 7.93 12.51 -20.25
C SER A 61 8.59 13.74 -20.90
N TYR A 62 7.76 14.61 -21.43
CA TYR A 62 8.15 15.90 -21.98
C TYR A 62 7.35 17.01 -21.29
N ALA A 63 8.05 18.03 -20.80
CA ALA A 63 7.44 19.20 -20.17
C ALA A 63 7.77 20.46 -20.99
N PHE A 64 6.74 21.28 -21.24
CA PHE A 64 6.86 22.57 -21.92
C PHE A 64 5.86 23.57 -21.32
N LYS A 65 6.38 24.59 -20.65
CA LYS A 65 5.56 25.59 -19.91
C LYS A 65 4.56 24.90 -18.99
N ASN A 66 3.28 25.09 -19.23
CA ASN A 66 2.18 24.54 -18.42
C ASN A 66 1.74 23.12 -18.85
N PHE A 67 2.38 22.56 -19.89
CA PHE A 67 2.01 21.27 -20.45
C PHE A 67 3.04 20.21 -20.09
N THR A 68 2.57 19.01 -19.77
CA THR A 68 3.39 17.82 -19.62
C THR A 68 2.70 16.66 -20.31
N ALA A 69 3.44 15.88 -21.07
CA ALA A 69 2.96 14.62 -21.64
C ALA A 69 3.92 13.50 -21.24
N GLY A 70 3.41 12.32 -21.01
CA GLY A 70 4.24 11.18 -20.64
C GLY A 70 3.68 9.87 -21.16
N VAL A 71 4.60 8.90 -21.29
CA VAL A 71 4.33 7.52 -21.67
C VAL A 71 5.13 6.58 -20.79
N GLN A 72 4.51 5.47 -20.37
CA GLN A 72 5.18 4.37 -19.71
C GLN A 72 5.00 3.10 -20.53
N TYR A 73 6.12 2.48 -20.89
CA TYR A 73 6.16 1.16 -21.49
C TYR A 73 6.53 0.15 -20.41
N GLU A 74 5.77 -0.94 -20.34
CA GLU A 74 6.00 -2.04 -19.42
C GLU A 74 6.23 -3.33 -20.16
N SER A 75 7.03 -4.22 -19.59
CA SER A 75 7.27 -5.56 -20.13
C SER A 75 7.45 -6.56 -18.98
N TYR A 76 6.66 -7.61 -19.02
CA TYR A 76 6.62 -8.71 -18.07
C TYR A 76 6.97 -10.01 -18.80
N LEU A 77 8.16 -10.05 -19.39
CA LEU A 77 8.61 -11.16 -20.25
C LEU A 77 9.82 -11.89 -19.65
N PRO A 78 9.85 -13.24 -19.73
CA PRO A 78 8.83 -14.12 -20.27
C PRO A 78 7.58 -14.20 -19.40
N ASP A 79 7.64 -13.82 -18.11
CA ASP A 79 6.52 -13.75 -17.19
C ASP A 79 6.79 -12.70 -16.09
N ALA A 80 5.74 -12.25 -15.41
CA ALA A 80 5.83 -11.33 -14.28
C ALA A 80 6.51 -11.99 -13.07
N LEU A 81 7.11 -11.18 -12.21
CA LEU A 81 7.68 -11.64 -10.95
C LEU A 81 6.61 -12.36 -10.10
N LEU A 82 7.05 -13.30 -9.27
CA LEU A 82 6.14 -14.00 -8.34
C LEU A 82 5.42 -13.00 -7.42
N GLY A 83 4.12 -13.24 -7.20
CA GLY A 83 3.25 -12.38 -6.40
C GLY A 83 2.53 -11.30 -7.19
N TYR A 84 2.81 -11.13 -8.48
CA TYR A 84 2.02 -10.27 -9.35
C TYR A 84 0.71 -10.94 -9.77
N SER A 85 -0.33 -10.14 -10.00
CA SER A 85 -1.57 -10.63 -10.60
C SER A 85 -1.32 -11.22 -11.98
N THR A 86 -2.06 -12.27 -12.32
CA THR A 86 -2.02 -12.91 -13.66
C THR A 86 -2.37 -11.94 -14.79
N ALA A 87 -3.03 -10.81 -14.50
CA ALA A 87 -3.31 -9.76 -15.47
C ALA A 87 -2.05 -9.12 -16.07
N PHE A 88 -0.87 -9.31 -15.46
CA PHE A 88 0.41 -8.82 -15.97
C PHE A 88 1.22 -9.88 -16.72
N SER A 89 0.88 -11.18 -16.60
CA SER A 89 1.66 -12.29 -17.16
C SER A 89 1.82 -12.17 -18.67
N ASN A 90 3.07 -12.35 -19.15
CA ASN A 90 3.45 -12.31 -20.56
C ASN A 90 3.08 -11.01 -21.31
N GLY A 91 2.68 -9.96 -20.58
CA GLY A 91 2.27 -8.70 -21.15
C GLY A 91 3.45 -7.78 -21.48
N ASN A 92 3.34 -7.04 -22.57
CA ASN A 92 4.25 -5.93 -22.88
C ASN A 92 3.56 -4.90 -23.76
N GLY A 93 3.94 -3.63 -23.61
CA GLY A 93 3.37 -2.55 -24.41
C GLY A 93 3.35 -1.21 -23.68
N VAL A 94 2.69 -0.24 -24.31
CA VAL A 94 2.41 1.06 -23.67
C VAL A 94 1.31 0.86 -22.64
N ALA A 95 1.72 0.87 -21.38
CA ALA A 95 0.85 0.60 -20.24
C ALA A 95 0.07 1.83 -19.80
N THR A 96 0.74 2.98 -19.76
CA THR A 96 0.08 4.26 -19.43
C THR A 96 0.62 5.39 -20.30
N TYR A 97 -0.23 6.38 -20.55
CA TYR A 97 0.12 7.65 -21.18
C TYR A 97 -0.78 8.74 -20.63
N TYR A 98 -0.28 9.97 -20.60
CA TYR A 98 -1.06 11.11 -20.14
C TYR A 98 -0.65 12.40 -20.84
N PHE A 99 -1.58 13.34 -20.85
CA PHE A 99 -1.37 14.73 -21.18
C PHE A 99 -1.95 15.59 -20.04
N ASN A 100 -1.14 16.48 -19.51
CA ASN A 100 -1.52 17.36 -18.41
C ASN A 100 -1.30 18.83 -18.80
N TYR A 101 -2.26 19.65 -18.44
CA TYR A 101 -2.16 21.11 -18.42
C TYR A 101 -2.36 21.62 -17.00
N LYS A 102 -1.39 22.39 -16.50
CA LYS A 102 -1.43 22.92 -15.15
C LYS A 102 -1.06 24.39 -15.11
N ASN A 103 -1.92 25.19 -14.48
CA ASN A 103 -1.63 26.58 -14.11
C ASN A 103 -1.93 26.78 -12.62
N GLU A 104 -1.96 28.03 -12.13
CA GLU A 104 -2.19 28.35 -10.71
C GLU A 104 -3.53 27.85 -10.18
N LYS A 105 -4.57 27.80 -11.01
CA LYS A 105 -5.95 27.50 -10.61
C LYS A 105 -6.50 26.17 -11.14
N VAL A 106 -5.95 25.67 -12.24
CA VAL A 106 -6.49 24.51 -12.94
C VAL A 106 -5.37 23.51 -13.20
N ASP A 107 -5.64 22.22 -12.90
CA ASP A 107 -4.82 21.07 -13.28
C ASP A 107 -5.75 20.08 -14.02
N LEU A 108 -5.57 19.97 -15.33
CA LEU A 108 -6.36 19.11 -16.21
C LEU A 108 -5.48 17.98 -16.72
N THR A 109 -5.90 16.73 -16.49
CA THR A 109 -5.21 15.54 -16.99
C THR A 109 -6.15 14.71 -17.85
N GLY A 110 -5.72 14.36 -19.05
CA GLY A 110 -6.35 13.37 -19.93
C GLY A 110 -5.40 12.16 -20.12
N GLY A 111 -5.97 10.97 -20.17
CA GLY A 111 -5.20 9.71 -20.18
C GLY A 111 -5.19 9.03 -18.82
N TYR A 112 -4.07 8.44 -18.43
CA TYR A 112 -3.95 7.78 -17.13
C TYR A 112 -3.52 8.75 -16.03
N PHE A 113 -4.13 8.63 -14.86
CA PHE A 113 -3.79 9.43 -13.69
C PHE A 113 -3.97 8.65 -12.39
N TYR A 114 -3.30 9.14 -11.35
CA TYR A 114 -3.46 8.70 -9.97
C TYR A 114 -4.03 9.85 -9.15
N ASP A 115 -4.90 9.54 -8.21
CA ASP A 115 -5.44 10.52 -7.25
C ASP A 115 -6.00 9.83 -6.01
N GLN A 116 -6.23 10.59 -4.96
CA GLN A 116 -6.79 10.11 -3.70
C GLN A 116 -7.70 11.17 -3.09
N PHE A 117 -8.84 10.75 -2.55
CA PHE A 117 -9.76 11.59 -1.80
C PHE A 117 -9.59 11.33 -0.29
N GLY A 118 -9.29 12.38 0.48
CA GLY A 118 -9.03 12.26 1.91
C GLY A 118 -7.97 11.22 2.26
N SER A 119 -8.27 10.34 3.21
CA SER A 119 -7.37 9.25 3.62
C SER A 119 -7.35 8.06 2.64
N GLY A 120 -8.19 8.07 1.60
CA GLY A 120 -8.39 6.97 0.67
C GLY A 120 -9.58 6.08 1.00
N LEU A 121 -10.35 6.37 2.04
CA LEU A 121 -11.55 5.60 2.40
C LEU A 121 -12.55 5.51 1.24
N VAL A 122 -12.71 6.59 0.48
CA VAL A 122 -13.68 6.66 -0.63
C VAL A 122 -13.02 6.31 -1.97
N PHE A 123 -11.81 6.84 -2.20
CA PHE A 123 -11.09 6.66 -3.47
C PHE A 123 -9.59 6.77 -3.29
N ARG A 124 -8.86 5.82 -3.89
CA ARG A 124 -7.40 5.86 -4.01
C ARG A 124 -6.93 5.07 -5.22
N ALA A 125 -6.43 5.78 -6.21
CA ALA A 125 -5.69 5.21 -7.35
C ALA A 125 -4.19 5.48 -7.17
N TRP A 126 -3.35 4.43 -7.24
CA TRP A 126 -1.92 4.52 -6.94
C TRP A 126 -1.12 3.40 -7.61
N GLU A 127 0.19 3.52 -7.62
CA GLU A 127 1.12 2.48 -8.06
C GLU A 127 2.05 2.09 -6.91
N GLU A 128 2.19 0.79 -6.68
CA GLU A 128 3.18 0.20 -5.79
C GLU A 128 3.75 -1.06 -6.42
N ARG A 129 4.90 -0.92 -7.06
CA ARG A 129 5.53 -1.99 -7.84
C ARG A 129 5.97 -3.17 -6.98
N GLN A 130 6.32 -2.97 -5.71
CA GLN A 130 6.70 -4.06 -4.81
C GLN A 130 5.51 -4.95 -4.45
N LEU A 131 4.30 -4.41 -4.46
CA LEU A 131 3.06 -5.12 -4.21
C LEU A 131 2.35 -5.57 -5.50
N GLY A 132 2.88 -5.23 -6.68
CA GLY A 132 2.24 -5.51 -7.96
C GLY A 132 0.95 -4.73 -8.18
N ILE A 133 0.78 -3.59 -7.51
CA ILE A 133 -0.43 -2.76 -7.61
C ILE A 133 -0.19 -1.62 -8.59
N ASN A 134 -1.07 -1.50 -9.58
CA ASN A 134 -1.18 -0.31 -10.42
C ASN A 134 -2.63 -0.17 -10.88
N ASN A 135 -3.40 0.63 -10.14
CA ASN A 135 -4.81 0.87 -10.37
C ASN A 135 -5.09 2.29 -10.89
N ALA A 136 -4.21 2.80 -11.77
CA ALA A 136 -4.40 4.07 -12.47
C ALA A 136 -5.79 4.16 -13.13
N ILE A 137 -6.35 5.35 -13.18
CA ILE A 137 -7.61 5.62 -13.88
C ILE A 137 -7.30 6.16 -15.27
N LYS A 138 -7.84 5.52 -16.32
CA LYS A 138 -7.81 6.04 -17.67
C LYS A 138 -9.06 6.86 -17.95
N GLY A 139 -8.89 8.16 -18.14
CA GLY A 139 -10.01 9.07 -18.32
C GLY A 139 -9.62 10.53 -18.28
N VAL A 140 -10.41 11.33 -17.58
CA VAL A 140 -10.17 12.76 -17.40
C VAL A 140 -10.26 13.11 -15.92
N ARG A 141 -9.33 13.96 -15.47
CA ARG A 141 -9.33 14.54 -14.13
C ARG A 141 -9.17 16.06 -14.24
N VAL A 142 -9.97 16.79 -13.50
CA VAL A 142 -9.88 18.25 -13.35
C VAL A 142 -9.73 18.58 -11.88
N LYS A 143 -8.68 19.33 -11.53
CA LYS A 143 -8.57 20.01 -10.24
C LYS A 143 -8.75 21.50 -10.46
N TYR A 144 -9.54 22.14 -9.60
CA TYR A 144 -9.87 23.55 -9.69
C TYR A 144 -9.78 24.21 -8.32
N ASN A 145 -8.88 25.18 -8.19
CA ASN A 145 -8.62 25.94 -6.99
C ASN A 145 -9.05 27.41 -7.23
N PRO A 146 -10.34 27.75 -7.05
CA PRO A 146 -10.81 29.12 -7.28
C PRO A 146 -10.16 30.14 -6.35
N THR A 147 -9.84 29.69 -5.14
CA THR A 147 -9.18 30.49 -4.08
C THR A 147 -8.14 29.61 -3.38
N ASP A 148 -7.27 30.21 -2.54
CA ASP A 148 -6.25 29.47 -1.79
C ASP A 148 -6.81 28.56 -0.69
N TYR A 149 -8.10 28.70 -0.34
CA TYR A 149 -8.77 27.92 0.71
C TYR A 149 -9.86 26.97 0.18
N LEU A 150 -10.05 26.87 -1.15
CA LEU A 150 -11.04 25.97 -1.77
C LEU A 150 -10.39 25.14 -2.86
N ASP A 151 -10.56 23.83 -2.77
CA ASP A 151 -10.14 22.85 -3.76
C ASP A 151 -11.31 22.01 -4.24
N PHE A 152 -11.40 21.81 -5.54
CA PHE A 152 -12.34 20.87 -6.16
C PHE A 152 -11.60 19.90 -7.06
N THR A 153 -11.96 18.63 -7.01
CA THR A 153 -11.49 17.61 -7.94
C THR A 153 -12.68 16.89 -8.54
N ALA A 154 -12.69 16.75 -9.86
CA ALA A 154 -13.63 15.91 -10.58
C ALA A 154 -12.87 14.90 -11.43
N LEU A 155 -13.34 13.65 -11.47
CA LEU A 155 -12.75 12.60 -12.30
C LEU A 155 -13.81 11.71 -12.94
N TYR A 156 -13.46 11.18 -14.10
CA TYR A 156 -14.25 10.22 -14.86
C TYR A 156 -13.31 9.25 -15.59
N GLY A 157 -13.53 7.95 -15.51
CA GLY A 157 -12.72 6.98 -16.24
C GLY A 157 -12.91 5.55 -15.75
N GLN A 158 -12.07 4.65 -16.26
CA GLN A 158 -12.03 3.24 -15.92
C GLN A 158 -10.70 2.89 -15.26
N GLN A 159 -10.72 2.00 -14.30
CA GLN A 159 -9.51 1.55 -13.62
C GLN A 159 -8.71 0.60 -14.49
N ARG A 160 -7.40 0.75 -14.49
CA ARG A 160 -6.46 -0.15 -15.16
C ARG A 160 -6.35 -1.46 -14.39
N ILE A 161 -6.25 -2.56 -15.13
CA ILE A 161 -5.83 -3.87 -14.66
C ILE A 161 -4.87 -4.51 -15.68
N GLY A 162 -3.60 -4.64 -15.32
CA GLY A 162 -2.58 -5.06 -16.30
C GLY A 162 -2.53 -4.12 -17.50
N PHE A 163 -2.79 -4.63 -18.70
CA PHE A 163 -2.87 -3.86 -19.95
C PHE A 163 -4.32 -3.55 -20.38
N GLU A 164 -5.30 -3.98 -19.60
CA GLU A 164 -6.73 -3.82 -19.86
C GLU A 164 -7.36 -2.77 -18.92
N LEU A 165 -8.66 -2.57 -19.07
CA LEU A 165 -9.47 -1.70 -18.23
C LEU A 165 -10.58 -2.51 -17.57
N SER A 166 -10.96 -2.09 -16.36
CA SER A 166 -12.12 -2.64 -15.67
C SER A 166 -13.41 -2.41 -16.46
N GLU A 167 -14.40 -3.27 -16.29
CA GLU A 167 -15.72 -3.08 -16.90
C GLU A 167 -16.45 -1.86 -16.32
N GLY A 168 -16.26 -1.60 -15.03
CA GLY A 168 -16.94 -0.50 -14.35
C GLY A 168 -16.31 0.85 -14.63
N THR A 169 -17.17 1.85 -14.86
CA THR A 169 -16.77 3.25 -15.01
C THR A 169 -16.89 3.98 -13.67
N LEU A 170 -15.87 4.70 -13.29
CA LEU A 170 -15.80 5.49 -12.08
C LEU A 170 -16.06 6.97 -12.36
N GLN A 171 -16.82 7.61 -11.48
CA GLN A 171 -17.08 9.04 -11.45
C GLN A 171 -16.79 9.53 -10.04
N GLY A 172 -15.98 10.57 -9.90
CA GLY A 172 -15.58 11.10 -8.60
C GLY A 172 -15.67 12.61 -8.52
N LEU A 173 -16.10 13.08 -7.36
CA LEU A 173 -16.07 14.49 -6.97
C LEU A 173 -15.49 14.60 -5.57
N ASP A 174 -14.58 15.54 -5.38
CA ASP A 174 -13.99 15.88 -4.08
C ASP A 174 -13.94 17.39 -3.91
N ALA A 175 -14.26 17.85 -2.70
CA ALA A 175 -14.20 19.26 -2.33
C ALA A 175 -13.56 19.42 -0.97
N ASN A 176 -12.64 20.36 -0.86
CA ASN A 176 -11.97 20.72 0.39
C ASN A 176 -12.10 22.21 0.65
N ILE A 177 -12.26 22.56 1.93
CA ILE A 177 -12.23 23.92 2.40
C ILE A 177 -11.31 24.06 3.62
N ASP A 178 -10.37 24.98 3.55
CA ASP A 178 -9.60 25.45 4.70
C ASP A 178 -10.39 26.62 5.35
N ILE A 179 -11.15 26.28 6.40
CA ILE A 179 -12.01 27.25 7.11
C ILE A 179 -11.16 28.31 7.79
N SER A 180 -10.05 27.92 8.38
CA SER A 180 -9.18 28.82 9.10
C SER A 180 -8.56 29.85 8.18
N GLN A 181 -8.12 29.44 7.00
CA GLN A 181 -7.60 30.36 5.99
C GLN A 181 -8.70 31.27 5.43
N GLY A 182 -9.87 30.70 5.10
CA GLY A 182 -11.00 31.47 4.55
C GLY A 182 -11.55 32.54 5.50
N LEU A 183 -11.50 32.28 6.81
CA LEU A 183 -11.97 33.18 7.88
C LEU A 183 -10.83 33.92 8.59
N SER A 184 -9.57 33.76 8.16
CA SER A 184 -8.38 34.35 8.78
C SER A 184 -8.24 34.02 10.27
N ILE A 185 -8.49 32.76 10.66
CA ILE A 185 -8.37 32.29 12.04
C ILE A 185 -6.94 31.76 12.25
N GLU A 186 -6.14 32.42 13.07
CA GLU A 186 -4.73 32.05 13.33
C GLU A 186 -4.55 31.07 14.50
N SER A 187 -5.54 30.96 15.41
CA SER A 187 -5.39 30.21 16.67
C SER A 187 -5.62 28.71 16.54
N ILE A 188 -6.23 28.27 15.46
CA ILE A 188 -6.61 26.88 15.18
C ILE A 188 -6.68 26.68 13.66
N ASP A 189 -6.22 25.57 13.17
CA ASP A 189 -6.37 25.16 11.76
C ASP A 189 -7.51 24.14 11.65
N ILE A 190 -8.53 24.47 10.86
CA ILE A 190 -9.73 23.66 10.64
C ILE A 190 -9.92 23.47 9.14
N LYS A 191 -9.88 22.21 8.71
CA LYS A 191 -10.14 21.82 7.31
C LYS A 191 -11.31 20.86 7.26
N MET A 192 -12.18 21.02 6.27
CA MET A 192 -13.27 20.11 6.00
C MET A 192 -13.22 19.65 4.55
N GLY A 193 -13.74 18.46 4.31
CA GLY A 193 -13.86 17.93 2.96
C GLY A 193 -15.07 17.02 2.81
N ALA A 194 -15.53 16.88 1.57
CA ALA A 194 -16.56 15.95 1.19
C ALA A 194 -16.20 15.28 -0.13
N SER A 195 -16.50 13.99 -0.22
CA SER A 195 -16.18 13.17 -1.39
C SER A 195 -17.40 12.38 -1.84
N TYR A 196 -17.50 12.18 -3.14
CA TYR A 196 -18.47 11.30 -3.77
C TYR A 196 -17.77 10.49 -4.85
N VAL A 197 -17.98 9.17 -4.86
CA VAL A 197 -17.53 8.29 -5.95
C VAL A 197 -18.67 7.35 -6.32
N ALA A 198 -18.95 7.24 -7.61
CA ALA A 198 -19.88 6.28 -8.17
C ALA A 198 -19.14 5.30 -9.08
N ARG A 199 -19.52 4.04 -9.01
CA ARG A 199 -19.21 3.04 -10.04
C ARG A 199 -20.47 2.73 -10.81
N TYR A 200 -20.41 2.84 -12.12
CA TYR A 200 -21.41 2.30 -13.04
C TYR A 200 -20.84 1.04 -13.69
N GLN A 201 -21.55 -0.09 -13.58
CA GLN A 201 -21.22 -1.35 -14.23
C GLN A 201 -22.51 -1.98 -14.76
N ASP A 202 -22.52 -2.31 -16.04
CA ASP A 202 -23.63 -3.07 -16.62
C ASP A 202 -23.58 -4.50 -16.08
N VAL A 203 -24.71 -5.00 -15.65
CA VAL A 203 -24.82 -6.32 -14.99
C VAL A 203 -25.61 -7.33 -15.81
N GLY A 204 -26.03 -6.95 -17.01
CA GLY A 204 -26.88 -7.77 -17.87
C GLY A 204 -28.29 -8.01 -17.27
N ALA A 205 -29.19 -8.49 -18.10
CA ALA A 205 -30.60 -8.67 -17.73
C ALA A 205 -30.88 -9.86 -16.78
N GLN A 206 -29.89 -10.69 -16.49
CA GLN A 206 -30.10 -11.94 -15.71
C GLN A 206 -29.93 -11.78 -14.20
N LEU A 207 -29.36 -10.68 -13.74
CA LEU A 207 -29.11 -10.43 -12.31
C LEU A 207 -29.76 -9.10 -11.91
N GLU A 208 -30.65 -9.13 -10.92
CA GLU A 208 -31.23 -7.93 -10.31
C GLU A 208 -30.23 -7.22 -9.41
N LEU A 209 -29.10 -6.78 -9.98
CA LEU A 209 -28.03 -6.08 -9.26
C LEU A 209 -28.06 -4.57 -9.56
N PRO A 210 -27.66 -3.71 -8.63
CA PRO A 210 -27.56 -2.29 -8.90
C PRO A 210 -26.44 -1.99 -9.90
N SER A 211 -26.77 -1.37 -11.04
CA SER A 211 -25.77 -0.89 -12.00
C SER A 211 -24.91 0.23 -11.41
N ASN A 212 -25.50 1.06 -10.53
CA ASN A 212 -24.80 2.14 -9.83
C ASN A 212 -24.59 1.81 -8.36
N VAL A 213 -23.34 1.93 -7.90
CA VAL A 213 -22.98 1.87 -6.49
C VAL A 213 -22.26 3.17 -6.14
N ASN A 214 -22.75 3.84 -5.09
CA ASN A 214 -22.30 5.16 -4.69
C ASN A 214 -21.62 5.10 -3.33
N VAL A 215 -20.53 5.83 -3.18
CA VAL A 215 -19.85 6.07 -1.92
C VAL A 215 -19.79 7.56 -1.67
N VAL A 216 -20.23 7.97 -0.49
CA VAL A 216 -20.13 9.36 -0.02
C VAL A 216 -19.29 9.40 1.23
N GLY A 217 -18.47 10.44 1.38
CA GLY A 217 -17.62 10.63 2.55
C GLY A 217 -17.58 12.09 2.98
N GLY A 218 -17.33 12.30 4.28
CA GLY A 218 -17.05 13.61 4.86
C GLY A 218 -15.90 13.51 5.82
N ARG A 219 -15.08 14.56 5.90
CA ARG A 219 -13.90 14.64 6.74
C ARG A 219 -13.74 15.99 7.43
N LEU A 220 -13.16 15.96 8.61
CA LEU A 220 -12.82 17.11 9.42
C LEU A 220 -11.42 16.90 10.00
N ASP A 221 -10.54 17.86 9.78
CA ASP A 221 -9.20 17.92 10.37
C ASP A 221 -9.05 19.18 11.19
N VAL A 222 -8.46 19.04 12.38
CA VAL A 222 -8.25 20.13 13.34
C VAL A 222 -6.85 20.07 13.88
N VAL A 223 -6.10 21.16 13.79
CA VAL A 223 -4.79 21.31 14.42
C VAL A 223 -4.81 22.51 15.37
N LYS A 224 -4.41 22.28 16.62
CA LYS A 224 -4.27 23.34 17.63
C LYS A 224 -3.01 23.14 18.47
N GLY A 225 -2.07 24.04 18.28
CA GLY A 225 -0.78 23.95 18.96
C GLY A 225 -0.06 22.63 18.65
N ASN A 226 0.12 21.79 19.64
CA ASN A 226 0.79 20.50 19.51
C ASN A 226 -0.15 19.34 19.21
N PHE A 227 -1.46 19.57 19.11
CA PHE A 227 -2.47 18.55 18.93
C PHE A 227 -3.02 18.56 17.49
N TYR A 228 -3.25 17.37 16.97
CA TYR A 228 -3.93 17.09 15.73
C TYR A 228 -5.08 16.12 15.99
N GLY A 229 -6.21 16.35 15.34
CA GLY A 229 -7.36 15.43 15.30
C GLY A 229 -7.97 15.39 13.90
N GLY A 230 -8.25 14.22 13.39
CA GLY A 230 -8.90 14.00 12.09
C GLY A 230 -10.01 12.97 12.22
N LEU A 231 -11.17 13.23 11.62
CA LEU A 231 -12.31 12.33 11.55
C LEU A 231 -12.74 12.21 10.09
N GLU A 232 -12.86 10.98 9.60
CA GLU A 232 -13.42 10.68 8.29
C GLU A 232 -14.53 9.64 8.43
N LEU A 233 -15.67 9.90 7.82
CA LEU A 233 -16.85 9.04 7.79
C LEU A 233 -17.22 8.80 6.33
N ALA A 234 -17.61 7.56 6.01
CA ALA A 234 -18.10 7.25 4.67
C ALA A 234 -19.23 6.21 4.71
N SER A 235 -20.08 6.27 3.71
CA SER A 235 -21.21 5.35 3.49
C SER A 235 -21.23 4.90 2.04
N LYS A 236 -21.40 3.60 1.83
CA LYS A 236 -21.55 2.94 0.54
C LYS A 236 -22.98 2.47 0.37
N SER A 237 -23.61 2.76 -0.76
CA SER A 237 -24.92 2.21 -1.13
C SER A 237 -24.85 0.69 -1.27
N LYS A 238 -26.01 0.06 -1.24
CA LYS A 238 -26.13 -1.40 -1.33
C LYS A 238 -25.47 -1.97 -2.58
N ASP A 239 -24.70 -3.02 -2.41
CA ASP A 239 -24.06 -3.81 -3.47
C ASP A 239 -24.13 -5.29 -3.17
N ALA A 240 -23.95 -6.13 -4.19
CA ALA A 240 -23.84 -7.56 -4.06
C ALA A 240 -22.45 -7.97 -3.57
N LEU A 241 -22.37 -9.14 -2.94
CA LEU A 241 -21.12 -9.75 -2.52
C LEU A 241 -20.70 -10.83 -3.53
N PHE A 242 -19.47 -10.69 -4.03
CA PHE A 242 -18.83 -11.65 -4.89
C PHE A 242 -17.57 -12.20 -4.19
N PHE A 243 -17.29 -13.46 -4.42
CA PHE A 243 -16.06 -14.12 -4.02
C PHE A 243 -15.56 -14.97 -5.20
N GLU A 244 -14.32 -14.79 -5.62
CA GLU A 244 -13.72 -15.44 -6.78
C GLU A 244 -14.60 -15.35 -8.06
N GLY A 245 -15.19 -14.19 -8.28
CA GLY A 245 -16.07 -13.95 -9.43
C GLY A 245 -17.48 -14.56 -9.33
N GLN A 246 -17.80 -15.26 -8.24
CA GLN A 246 -19.11 -15.87 -8.02
C GLN A 246 -19.96 -15.06 -7.06
N LEU A 247 -21.26 -14.96 -7.34
CA LEU A 247 -22.21 -14.30 -6.46
C LEU A 247 -22.40 -15.13 -5.17
N VAL A 248 -21.98 -14.57 -4.04
CA VAL A 248 -22.10 -15.25 -2.72
C VAL A 248 -23.53 -15.24 -2.21
N SER A 249 -24.25 -14.15 -2.44
CA SER A 249 -25.63 -13.97 -1.94
C SER A 249 -26.45 -13.10 -2.88
N PRO A 250 -27.74 -13.41 -3.07
CA PRO A 250 -28.65 -12.52 -3.79
C PRO A 250 -29.01 -11.27 -2.99
N LYS A 251 -28.62 -11.18 -1.70
CA LYS A 251 -28.84 -10.00 -0.87
C LYS A 251 -27.85 -8.91 -1.18
N LEU A 252 -28.33 -7.68 -1.09
CA LEU A 252 -27.54 -6.49 -1.23
C LEU A 252 -27.23 -5.89 0.14
N TYR A 253 -25.97 -5.52 0.34
CA TYR A 253 -25.46 -4.98 1.61
C TYR A 253 -24.91 -3.57 1.41
N ASP A 254 -25.34 -2.65 2.28
CA ASP A 254 -24.72 -1.34 2.42
C ASP A 254 -23.43 -1.43 3.22
N GLY A 255 -22.62 -0.39 3.14
CA GLY A 255 -21.34 -0.34 3.85
C GLY A 255 -21.12 0.99 4.56
N THR A 256 -20.36 0.93 5.66
CA THR A 256 -19.96 2.13 6.42
C THR A 256 -18.48 2.07 6.77
N ALA A 257 -17.85 3.25 6.81
CA ALA A 257 -16.47 3.39 7.26
C ALA A 257 -16.34 4.57 8.22
N LEU A 258 -15.49 4.40 9.22
CA LEU A 258 -15.07 5.45 10.15
C LEU A 258 -13.57 5.34 10.35
N GLN A 259 -12.86 6.46 10.24
CA GLN A 259 -11.46 6.59 10.65
C GLN A 259 -11.28 7.82 11.53
N LEU A 260 -10.67 7.61 12.68
CA LEU A 260 -10.28 8.66 13.63
C LEU A 260 -8.76 8.68 13.74
N ASN A 261 -8.16 9.84 13.54
CA ASN A 261 -6.74 10.08 13.73
C ASN A 261 -6.55 11.08 14.87
N VAL A 262 -5.58 10.84 15.73
CA VAL A 262 -5.19 11.76 16.80
C VAL A 262 -3.68 11.84 16.89
N GLY A 263 -3.16 13.01 17.14
CA GLY A 263 -1.72 13.20 17.24
C GLY A 263 -1.34 14.25 18.25
N TYR A 264 -0.17 14.06 18.85
CA TYR A 264 0.51 15.03 19.69
C TYR A 264 1.99 15.08 19.33
N GLY A 265 2.50 16.29 19.07
CA GLY A 265 3.88 16.49 18.71
C GLY A 265 4.54 17.64 19.48
N GLN A 266 5.65 17.34 20.15
CA GLN A 266 6.54 18.36 20.72
C GLN A 266 7.99 17.97 20.47
N LYS A 267 8.91 18.89 20.76
CA LYS A 267 10.34 18.62 20.56
C LYS A 267 10.78 17.36 21.30
N GLY A 268 11.12 16.34 20.54
CA GLY A 268 11.61 15.06 21.04
C GLY A 268 10.54 14.02 21.41
N LEU A 269 9.25 14.32 21.30
CA LEU A 269 8.14 13.40 21.52
C LEU A 269 7.10 13.54 20.41
N GLY A 270 6.71 12.45 19.79
CA GLY A 270 5.57 12.34 18.89
C GLY A 270 4.71 11.15 19.29
N ILE A 271 3.41 11.31 19.32
CA ILE A 271 2.42 10.26 19.56
C ILE A 271 1.35 10.40 18.48
N ASN A 272 1.07 9.32 17.77
CA ASN A 272 0.01 9.26 16.78
C ASN A 272 -0.85 8.02 17.04
N GLY A 273 -2.17 8.17 16.97
CA GLY A 273 -3.11 7.10 17.07
C GLY A 273 -4.09 7.14 15.90
N THR A 274 -4.41 5.98 15.35
CA THR A 274 -5.46 5.82 14.34
C THR A 274 -6.39 4.70 14.77
N PHE A 275 -7.67 4.98 14.77
CA PHE A 275 -8.74 3.98 14.92
C PHE A 275 -9.52 3.90 13.62
N ARG A 276 -9.85 2.68 13.16
CA ARG A 276 -10.63 2.45 11.96
C ARG A 276 -11.67 1.36 12.18
N ARG A 277 -12.88 1.60 11.68
CA ARG A 277 -13.95 0.62 11.57
C ARG A 277 -14.47 0.59 10.16
N LEU A 278 -14.50 -0.59 9.57
CA LEU A 278 -15.03 -0.84 8.23
C LEU A 278 -16.11 -1.92 8.34
N GLU A 279 -17.26 -1.68 7.74
CA GLU A 279 -18.34 -2.65 7.64
C GLU A 279 -18.78 -2.75 6.20
N ASN A 280 -18.58 -3.92 5.58
CA ASN A 280 -18.91 -4.20 4.19
C ASN A 280 -18.48 -3.07 3.23
N PHE A 281 -17.28 -2.54 3.42
CA PHE A 281 -16.83 -1.32 2.77
C PHE A 281 -15.87 -1.57 1.59
N ASN A 282 -15.73 -2.81 1.14
CA ASN A 282 -15.01 -3.13 -0.08
C ASN A 282 -15.73 -2.50 -1.26
N PHE A 283 -14.98 -1.80 -2.10
CA PHE A 283 -15.49 -1.11 -3.29
C PHE A 283 -14.55 -1.39 -4.47
N PHE A 284 -15.07 -2.07 -5.48
CA PHE A 284 -14.30 -2.52 -6.63
C PHE A 284 -14.78 -1.86 -7.91
N ALA A 285 -13.88 -1.61 -8.85
CA ALA A 285 -14.19 -1.07 -10.16
C ALA A 285 -14.96 -2.09 -11.02
N ASP A 286 -14.60 -3.38 -10.90
CA ASP A 286 -15.42 -4.49 -11.35
C ASP A 286 -15.70 -5.43 -10.17
N ARG A 287 -16.98 -5.56 -9.81
CA ARG A 287 -17.41 -6.41 -8.67
C ARG A 287 -17.20 -7.88 -8.90
N GLN A 288 -17.20 -8.34 -10.16
CA GLN A 288 -17.15 -9.75 -10.54
C GLN A 288 -15.72 -10.26 -10.79
N ALA A 289 -14.72 -9.38 -10.77
CA ALA A 289 -13.35 -9.79 -11.05
C ALA A 289 -12.85 -10.81 -10.01
N ALA A 290 -12.35 -11.95 -10.50
CA ALA A 290 -11.85 -13.03 -9.66
C ALA A 290 -10.66 -12.60 -8.78
N GLY A 291 -9.86 -11.65 -9.26
CA GLY A 291 -8.70 -11.12 -8.54
C GLY A 291 -9.02 -10.16 -7.37
N ASN A 292 -10.29 -9.83 -7.13
CA ASN A 292 -10.68 -8.88 -6.07
C ASN A 292 -10.29 -9.33 -4.67
N GLN A 293 -10.19 -10.63 -4.41
CA GLN A 293 -9.68 -11.18 -3.16
C GLN A 293 -8.21 -10.77 -2.89
N PHE A 294 -7.46 -10.40 -3.94
CA PHE A 294 -6.09 -9.89 -3.88
C PHE A 294 -6.02 -8.36 -4.11
N ASN A 295 -7.17 -7.68 -4.05
CA ASN A 295 -7.31 -6.23 -4.27
C ASN A 295 -6.96 -5.76 -5.70
N ASP A 296 -7.07 -6.60 -6.71
CA ASP A 296 -6.70 -6.26 -8.09
C ASP A 296 -7.45 -5.06 -8.63
N GLN A 297 -8.74 -4.89 -8.29
CA GLN A 297 -9.58 -3.81 -8.80
C GLN A 297 -10.23 -2.98 -7.70
N VAL A 298 -9.58 -2.89 -6.55
CA VAL A 298 -10.08 -2.07 -5.44
C VAL A 298 -9.99 -0.57 -5.77
N VAL A 299 -11.09 0.15 -5.55
CA VAL A 299 -11.21 1.60 -5.76
C VAL A 299 -10.75 2.39 -4.53
N ASN A 300 -11.00 1.83 -3.34
CA ASN A 300 -10.71 2.43 -2.05
C ASN A 300 -9.63 1.65 -1.31
N TYR A 301 -8.45 1.53 -1.91
CA TYR A 301 -7.35 0.79 -1.30
C TYR A 301 -6.94 1.41 0.04
N LEU A 302 -7.02 0.60 1.10
CA LEU A 302 -6.61 0.99 2.44
C LEU A 302 -5.44 0.11 2.90
N PRO A 303 -4.29 0.70 3.24
CA PRO A 303 -3.18 -0.07 3.80
C PRO A 303 -3.54 -0.61 5.19
N GLY A 304 -2.91 -1.70 5.59
CA GLY A 304 -2.91 -2.15 6.97
C GLY A 304 -2.38 -1.05 7.88
N LEU A 305 -3.09 -0.76 8.99
CA LEU A 305 -2.61 0.19 9.98
C LEU A 305 -1.63 -0.53 10.90
N THR A 306 -0.39 -0.61 10.47
CA THR A 306 0.75 -1.09 11.25
C THR A 306 2.01 -0.39 10.76
N LYS A 307 3.02 -0.28 11.63
CA LYS A 307 4.29 0.31 11.22
C LYS A 307 5.04 -0.68 10.35
N GLN A 308 5.11 -0.39 9.06
CA GLN A 308 5.96 -1.14 8.15
C GLN A 308 7.44 -0.84 8.42
N GLN A 309 8.25 -1.88 8.44
CA GLN A 309 9.68 -1.81 8.55
C GLN A 309 10.31 -2.16 7.21
N ASP A 310 11.39 -1.48 6.85
CA ASP A 310 12.13 -1.73 5.61
C ASP A 310 13.18 -2.85 5.82
N TYR A 311 12.69 -4.04 6.21
CA TYR A 311 13.52 -5.22 6.41
C TYR A 311 12.85 -6.46 5.80
N LEU A 312 13.65 -7.40 5.31
CA LEU A 312 13.18 -8.56 4.56
C LEU A 312 12.21 -9.45 5.38
N LEU A 313 12.59 -9.77 6.63
CA LEU A 313 11.81 -10.69 7.46
C LEU A 313 10.64 -10.04 8.21
N THR A 314 10.56 -8.72 8.29
CA THR A 314 9.46 -8.02 8.96
C THR A 314 8.19 -7.96 8.12
N ASN A 315 8.28 -8.24 6.83
CA ASN A 315 7.19 -8.16 5.87
C ASN A 315 6.69 -9.53 5.35
N ILE A 316 7.08 -10.62 6.02
CA ILE A 316 6.59 -11.97 5.66
C ILE A 316 5.11 -12.14 6.02
N TYR A 317 4.68 -11.60 7.16
CA TYR A 317 3.31 -11.70 7.64
C TYR A 317 2.65 -10.33 7.63
N VAL A 318 1.99 -10.00 6.52
CA VAL A 318 1.34 -8.71 6.29
C VAL A 318 -0.18 -8.87 6.43
N TYR A 319 -0.82 -7.93 7.10
CA TYR A 319 -2.28 -7.88 7.23
C TYR A 319 -2.90 -7.15 6.04
N ASN A 320 -3.82 -7.81 5.36
CA ASN A 320 -4.65 -7.21 4.33
C ASN A 320 -5.97 -6.74 4.97
N PRO A 321 -6.27 -5.44 4.98
CA PRO A 321 -7.52 -4.92 5.54
C PRO A 321 -8.73 -5.25 4.66
N GLN A 322 -9.92 -5.05 5.21
CA GLN A 322 -11.20 -5.31 4.56
C GLN A 322 -11.37 -6.79 4.12
N PRO A 323 -11.28 -7.75 5.05
CA PRO A 323 -11.48 -9.15 4.71
C PRO A 323 -12.86 -9.37 4.08
N ALA A 324 -12.92 -10.24 3.07
CA ALA A 324 -14.16 -10.53 2.38
C ALA A 324 -15.21 -11.09 3.34
N LEU A 325 -16.46 -10.63 3.18
CA LEU A 325 -17.62 -11.18 3.90
C LEU A 325 -18.07 -12.47 3.22
N VAL A 326 -17.98 -13.60 3.90
CA VAL A 326 -18.56 -14.87 3.48
C VAL A 326 -19.63 -15.26 4.51
N ILE A 327 -20.91 -15.09 4.15
CA ILE A 327 -22.05 -15.24 5.07
C ILE A 327 -22.31 -16.70 5.44
N GLU A 328 -21.83 -17.64 4.66
CA GLU A 328 -22.02 -19.07 4.90
C GLU A 328 -21.24 -19.61 6.11
N ASN A 329 -20.21 -18.88 6.51
CA ASN A 329 -19.44 -19.16 7.72
C ASN A 329 -19.78 -18.14 8.80
N ALA A 330 -20.41 -18.56 9.90
CA ALA A 330 -20.78 -17.69 11.02
C ALA A 330 -19.57 -17.04 11.72
N GLU A 331 -18.37 -17.58 11.53
CA GLU A 331 -17.13 -17.03 12.07
C GLU A 331 -16.59 -15.87 11.25
N GLN A 332 -17.00 -15.74 10.00
CA GLN A 332 -16.59 -14.62 9.16
C GLN A 332 -17.36 -13.36 9.49
N ARG A 333 -16.69 -12.24 9.31
CA ARG A 333 -17.16 -10.94 9.79
C ARG A 333 -17.44 -9.99 8.64
N ALA A 334 -18.42 -9.12 8.85
CA ALA A 334 -18.82 -8.09 7.88
C ALA A 334 -17.76 -6.99 7.65
N GLY A 335 -16.59 -7.12 8.23
CA GLY A 335 -15.52 -6.13 8.14
C GLY A 335 -14.52 -6.23 9.27
N GLU A 336 -13.94 -5.10 9.63
CA GLU A 336 -12.90 -5.01 10.65
C GLU A 336 -13.08 -3.82 11.57
N LEU A 337 -12.54 -3.93 12.76
CA LEU A 337 -12.40 -2.86 13.74
C LEU A 337 -11.02 -2.96 14.39
N GLY A 338 -10.32 -1.85 14.45
CA GLY A 338 -9.00 -1.84 15.09
C GLY A 338 -8.31 -0.50 14.95
N GLY A 339 -7.00 -0.51 15.14
CA GLY A 339 -6.18 0.68 15.01
C GLY A 339 -4.74 0.44 15.39
N GLN A 340 -3.99 1.54 15.34
CA GLN A 340 -2.59 1.55 15.74
C GLN A 340 -2.28 2.76 16.61
N ILE A 341 -1.22 2.64 17.38
CA ILE A 341 -0.59 3.75 18.10
C ILE A 341 0.91 3.72 17.86
N ASP A 342 1.47 4.88 17.51
CA ASP A 342 2.90 5.13 17.33
C ASP A 342 3.41 6.10 18.36
N VAL A 343 4.54 5.79 18.96
CA VAL A 343 5.25 6.67 19.90
C VAL A 343 6.70 6.83 19.45
N TYR A 344 7.12 8.06 19.27
CA TYR A 344 8.50 8.43 18.92
C TYR A 344 9.09 9.26 20.04
N TYR A 345 10.25 8.86 20.54
CA TYR A 345 10.94 9.58 21.60
C TYR A 345 12.44 9.75 21.30
N SER A 346 12.90 10.97 21.42
CA SER A 346 14.32 11.32 21.27
C SER A 346 14.96 11.57 22.63
N ILE A 347 15.73 10.61 23.11
CA ILE A 347 16.45 10.74 24.38
C ILE A 347 17.53 11.84 24.26
N LYS A 348 17.54 12.75 25.22
CA LYS A 348 18.41 13.92 25.24
C LYS A 348 19.89 13.52 25.15
N LYS A 349 20.63 14.22 24.29
CA LYS A 349 22.11 14.12 24.23
C LYS A 349 22.72 14.48 25.59
N GLY A 350 23.81 13.81 25.96
CA GLY A 350 24.49 14.01 27.24
C GLY A 350 23.88 13.24 28.41
N SER A 351 22.68 12.62 28.25
CA SER A 351 22.11 11.74 29.28
C SER A 351 22.73 10.33 29.22
N PRO A 352 22.64 9.51 30.30
CA PRO A 352 23.20 8.15 30.31
C PRO A 352 22.74 7.27 29.15
N LEU A 353 21.44 7.29 28.81
CA LEU A 353 20.88 6.53 27.69
C LEU A 353 21.04 7.23 26.35
N GLY A 354 21.04 8.57 26.32
CA GLY A 354 21.20 9.36 25.10
C GLY A 354 22.62 9.36 24.56
N GLY A 355 23.62 9.30 25.45
CA GLY A 355 25.04 9.41 25.08
C GLY A 355 25.37 10.73 24.37
N LYS A 356 26.58 10.82 23.79
CA LYS A 356 27.06 12.05 23.14
C LYS A 356 26.21 12.50 21.96
N TYR A 357 25.64 11.57 21.20
CA TYR A 357 24.96 11.86 19.92
C TYR A 357 23.44 11.73 19.98
N GLY A 358 22.88 11.26 21.10
CA GLY A 358 21.45 11.01 21.28
C GLY A 358 21.04 9.59 20.86
N THR A 359 19.89 9.16 21.37
CA THR A 359 19.24 7.89 21.04
C THR A 359 17.79 8.20 20.67
N LYS A 360 17.26 7.56 19.63
CA LYS A 360 15.85 7.65 19.24
C LYS A 360 15.19 6.30 19.46
N ILE A 361 14.01 6.33 20.03
CA ILE A 361 13.16 5.16 20.25
C ILE A 361 11.88 5.37 19.49
N ALA A 362 11.40 4.35 18.81
CA ALA A 362 10.06 4.30 18.25
C ALA A 362 9.39 3.01 18.73
N ALA A 363 8.13 3.07 19.10
CA ALA A 363 7.30 1.92 19.43
C ALA A 363 5.97 2.03 18.71
N ASN A 364 5.48 0.92 18.18
CA ASN A 364 4.18 0.83 17.54
C ASN A 364 3.42 -0.36 18.10
N PHE A 365 2.12 -0.19 18.23
CA PHE A 365 1.20 -1.27 18.53
C PHE A 365 -0.01 -1.16 17.61
N ALA A 366 -0.36 -2.25 16.94
CA ALA A 366 -1.53 -2.37 16.07
C ALA A 366 -2.38 -3.58 16.49
N TYR A 367 -3.68 -3.44 16.39
CA TYR A 367 -4.66 -4.51 16.63
C TYR A 367 -5.83 -4.38 15.69
N PHE A 368 -6.23 -5.50 15.06
CA PHE A 368 -7.43 -5.61 14.25
C PHE A 368 -8.17 -6.90 14.57
N GLY A 369 -9.48 -6.80 14.68
CA GLY A 369 -10.41 -7.91 14.80
C GLY A 369 -11.60 -7.73 13.87
N GLY A 370 -12.38 -8.78 13.66
CA GLY A 370 -13.68 -8.72 13.00
C GLY A 370 -14.67 -7.91 13.80
N LEU A 371 -15.77 -7.54 13.18
CA LEU A 371 -16.89 -6.94 13.89
C LEU A 371 -17.59 -8.01 14.75
N ASP A 372 -18.01 -7.64 15.95
CA ASP A 372 -18.93 -8.46 16.76
C ASP A 372 -20.31 -8.39 16.11
N ALA A 373 -20.73 -9.48 15.47
CA ALA A 373 -21.95 -9.54 14.68
C ALA A 373 -22.72 -10.83 14.94
N GLU A 374 -24.04 -10.71 14.95
CA GLU A 374 -24.97 -11.83 14.94
C GLU A 374 -25.31 -12.18 13.50
N TYR A 375 -25.08 -13.44 13.12
CA TYR A 375 -25.33 -13.94 11.78
C TYR A 375 -26.58 -14.83 11.77
N ASN A 376 -27.43 -14.61 10.77
CA ASN A 376 -28.53 -15.53 10.45
C ASN A 376 -28.25 -16.13 9.07
N ILE A 377 -27.78 -17.37 9.04
CA ILE A 377 -27.38 -18.08 7.82
C ILE A 377 -28.58 -18.35 6.91
N GLU A 378 -29.75 -18.69 7.47
CA GLU A 378 -30.97 -19.00 6.70
C GLU A 378 -31.44 -17.80 5.86
N ASN A 379 -31.40 -16.61 6.48
CA ASN A 379 -31.82 -15.37 5.84
C ASN A 379 -30.65 -14.61 5.20
N ARG A 380 -29.43 -15.13 5.29
CA ARG A 380 -28.19 -14.47 4.81
C ARG A 380 -28.12 -13.03 5.30
N PHE A 381 -28.37 -12.82 6.59
CA PHE A 381 -28.40 -11.50 7.23
C PHE A 381 -27.41 -11.47 8.39
N TYR A 382 -26.85 -10.31 8.65
CA TYR A 382 -26.05 -10.06 9.85
C TYR A 382 -26.42 -8.72 10.48
N LYS A 383 -26.13 -8.59 11.77
CA LYS A 383 -26.23 -7.32 12.52
C LYS A 383 -24.96 -7.12 13.33
N ALA A 384 -24.14 -6.18 12.92
CA ALA A 384 -22.90 -5.84 13.62
C ALA A 384 -23.15 -4.80 14.72
N LYS A 385 -22.46 -4.97 15.85
CA LYS A 385 -22.37 -3.93 16.88
C LYS A 385 -21.40 -2.84 16.45
N PHE A 386 -21.69 -1.60 16.81
CA PHE A 386 -20.86 -0.47 16.36
C PHE A 386 -19.43 -0.51 16.93
N LEU A 387 -19.25 -0.85 18.21
CA LEU A 387 -17.94 -0.92 18.89
C LEU A 387 -17.59 -2.33 19.40
N GLY A 388 -18.17 -3.38 18.84
CA GLY A 388 -17.87 -4.75 19.23
C GLY A 388 -16.73 -5.34 18.38
N SER A 389 -15.67 -5.86 19.02
CA SER A 389 -14.63 -6.64 18.34
C SER A 389 -14.95 -8.13 18.45
N GLY A 390 -15.01 -8.80 17.28
CA GLY A 390 -15.15 -10.24 17.16
C GLY A 390 -13.80 -10.97 17.22
N ALA A 391 -13.61 -11.97 16.37
CA ALA A 391 -12.37 -12.74 16.28
C ALA A 391 -11.18 -11.83 15.96
N ARG A 392 -10.04 -12.13 16.57
CA ARG A 392 -8.80 -11.39 16.32
C ARG A 392 -8.23 -11.80 14.98
N TYR A 393 -7.97 -10.81 14.10
CA TYR A 393 -7.35 -11.01 12.80
C TYR A 393 -5.84 -10.79 12.84
N PHE A 394 -5.44 -9.69 13.49
CA PHE A 394 -4.05 -9.23 13.47
C PHE A 394 -3.67 -8.50 14.76
N ARG A 395 -2.43 -8.63 15.16
CA ARG A 395 -1.78 -7.82 16.20
C ARG A 395 -0.30 -7.71 15.88
N ASP A 396 0.20 -6.49 15.91
CA ASP A 396 1.62 -6.20 15.77
C ASP A 396 2.08 -5.32 16.94
N PHE A 397 3.19 -5.70 17.53
CA PHE A 397 3.97 -4.83 18.41
C PHE A 397 5.38 -4.75 17.86
N ASN A 398 5.87 -3.55 17.59
CA ASN A 398 7.26 -3.36 17.20
C ASN A 398 7.92 -2.20 17.95
N MET A 399 9.22 -2.34 18.15
CA MET A 399 10.06 -1.36 18.82
C MET A 399 11.37 -1.21 18.05
N GLU A 400 11.78 0.03 17.86
CA GLU A 400 13.03 0.38 17.19
C GLU A 400 13.86 1.31 18.07
N VAL A 401 15.16 1.02 18.17
CA VAL A 401 16.14 1.86 18.87
C VAL A 401 17.27 2.23 17.91
N LYS A 402 17.32 3.51 17.53
CA LYS A 402 18.40 4.09 16.70
C LYS A 402 19.41 4.77 17.57
N LYS A 403 20.66 4.33 17.52
CA LYS A 403 21.76 4.90 18.31
C LYS A 403 22.94 5.29 17.45
N LYS A 404 23.37 6.53 17.59
CA LYS A 404 24.60 7.02 16.99
C LYS A 404 25.72 6.96 18.04
N TRP A 405 26.73 6.13 17.79
CA TRP A 405 27.85 5.89 18.71
C TRP A 405 29.00 6.86 18.48
N SER A 406 29.28 7.19 17.22
CA SER A 406 30.32 8.13 16.83
C SER A 406 29.84 9.01 15.67
N LYS A 407 30.72 9.85 15.11
CA LYS A 407 30.43 10.59 13.86
C LYS A 407 30.26 9.66 12.66
N THR A 408 30.91 8.49 12.71
CA THR A 408 30.97 7.53 11.60
C THR A 408 30.16 6.27 11.82
N PHE A 409 29.81 5.90 13.06
CA PHE A 409 29.13 4.64 13.37
C PHE A 409 27.77 4.85 14.04
N SER A 410 26.76 4.15 13.52
CA SER A 410 25.40 4.09 14.06
C SER A 410 24.82 2.69 13.96
N THR A 411 23.88 2.38 14.86
CA THR A 411 23.15 1.10 14.88
C THR A 411 21.65 1.34 14.96
N VAL A 412 20.88 0.39 14.42
CA VAL A 412 19.44 0.25 14.63
C VAL A 412 19.19 -1.15 15.18
N PHE A 413 18.41 -1.24 16.24
CA PHE A 413 17.87 -2.48 16.79
C PHE A 413 16.38 -2.44 16.62
N THR A 414 15.81 -3.47 16.00
CA THR A 414 14.36 -3.59 15.82
C THR A 414 13.90 -4.94 16.36
N TYR A 415 12.79 -4.90 17.09
CA TYR A 415 12.05 -6.09 17.51
C TYR A 415 10.62 -5.97 17.08
N GLN A 416 10.07 -7.06 16.55
CA GLN A 416 8.66 -7.13 16.13
C GLN A 416 8.05 -8.43 16.66
N ASN A 417 6.81 -8.37 17.16
CA ASN A 417 5.99 -9.51 17.54
C ASN A 417 4.65 -9.43 16.80
N VAL A 418 4.40 -10.40 15.95
CA VAL A 418 3.21 -10.47 15.09
C VAL A 418 2.34 -11.65 15.49
N PHE A 419 1.04 -11.40 15.54
CA PHE A 419 -0.01 -12.39 15.46
C PHE A 419 -0.84 -12.13 14.21
N ILE A 420 -1.11 -13.15 13.41
CA ILE A 420 -2.00 -13.06 12.27
C ILE A 420 -2.80 -14.36 12.10
N ASP A 421 -4.10 -14.26 11.83
CA ASP A 421 -4.85 -15.37 11.26
C ASP A 421 -4.57 -15.44 9.76
N LYS A 422 -3.85 -16.47 9.33
CA LYS A 422 -3.40 -16.62 7.94
C LYS A 422 -4.57 -16.71 6.97
N SER A 423 -5.68 -17.29 7.40
CA SER A 423 -6.89 -17.40 6.57
C SER A 423 -7.44 -16.02 6.20
N ILE A 424 -7.46 -15.09 7.15
CA ILE A 424 -7.94 -13.72 6.91
C ILE A 424 -6.97 -12.95 6.00
N ALA A 425 -5.66 -13.10 6.25
CA ALA A 425 -4.64 -12.43 5.43
C ALA A 425 -4.68 -12.83 3.94
N LEU A 426 -5.12 -14.05 3.65
CA LEU A 426 -5.24 -14.60 2.30
C LEU A 426 -6.68 -14.49 1.73
N GLY A 427 -7.59 -13.78 2.41
CA GLY A 427 -8.99 -13.66 1.97
C GLY A 427 -9.82 -14.94 2.15
N GLY A 428 -9.33 -15.91 2.93
CA GLY A 428 -9.98 -17.19 3.17
C GLY A 428 -10.90 -17.22 4.39
N PHE A 429 -11.26 -18.44 4.82
CA PHE A 429 -12.12 -18.67 5.98
C PHE A 429 -11.31 -18.67 7.28
N ILE A 430 -11.83 -18.03 8.33
CA ILE A 430 -11.19 -17.93 9.64
C ILE A 430 -10.78 -19.32 10.15
N GLY A 431 -9.54 -19.44 10.60
CA GLY A 431 -9.01 -20.64 11.24
C GLY A 431 -8.64 -21.79 10.30
N THR A 432 -9.00 -21.75 9.02
CA THR A 432 -8.72 -22.86 8.09
C THR A 432 -7.22 -23.04 7.80
N GLN A 433 -6.46 -21.97 7.82
CA GLN A 433 -4.99 -21.99 7.61
C GLN A 433 -4.20 -21.73 8.90
N GLY A 434 -4.91 -21.55 10.01
CA GLY A 434 -4.35 -21.41 11.34
C GLY A 434 -3.80 -20.04 11.70
N GLU A 435 -3.50 -19.89 12.98
CA GLU A 435 -2.90 -18.71 13.57
C GLU A 435 -1.38 -18.78 13.48
N ILE A 436 -0.74 -17.69 13.12
CA ILE A 436 0.73 -17.54 13.13
C ILE A 436 1.10 -16.57 14.24
N ARG A 437 2.12 -16.94 15.00
CA ARG A 437 2.74 -16.10 16.03
C ARG A 437 4.24 -16.07 15.77
N SER A 438 4.74 -14.92 15.37
CA SER A 438 6.15 -14.75 15.04
C SER A 438 6.80 -13.64 15.84
N ASN A 439 8.12 -13.76 15.98
CA ASN A 439 8.98 -12.72 16.50
C ASN A 439 10.08 -12.45 15.48
N VAL A 440 10.42 -11.20 15.27
CA VAL A 440 11.52 -10.81 14.39
C VAL A 440 12.48 -9.91 15.15
N GLY A 441 13.75 -10.24 15.12
CA GLY A 441 14.84 -9.43 15.63
C GLY A 441 15.71 -8.93 14.47
N VAL A 442 16.05 -7.64 14.49
CA VAL A 442 16.92 -7.02 13.47
C VAL A 442 18.03 -6.23 14.16
N VAL A 443 19.24 -6.39 13.66
CA VAL A 443 20.40 -5.59 14.04
C VAL A 443 21.01 -5.00 12.78
N GLU A 444 21.06 -3.67 12.71
CA GLU A 444 21.68 -2.92 11.61
C GLU A 444 22.86 -2.13 12.13
N GLY A 445 23.95 -2.15 11.38
CA GLY A 445 25.12 -1.31 11.59
C GLY A 445 25.45 -0.51 10.33
N THR A 446 25.66 0.80 10.47
CA THR A 446 26.12 1.66 9.37
C THR A 446 27.42 2.32 9.76
N TYR A 447 28.45 2.14 8.93
CA TYR A 447 29.75 2.77 9.08
C TYR A 447 30.06 3.69 7.89
N LYS A 448 30.30 4.96 8.18
CA LYS A 448 30.71 5.98 7.20
C LYS A 448 32.21 5.95 7.06
N LEU A 449 32.70 5.64 5.87
CA LEU A 449 34.13 5.58 5.53
C LEU A 449 34.67 6.98 5.23
N ASP A 450 33.99 7.74 4.39
CA ASP A 450 34.38 9.05 3.90
C ASP A 450 33.14 9.84 3.43
N ALA A 451 33.30 11.06 2.93
CA ALA A 451 32.23 11.85 2.35
C ALA A 451 31.55 11.10 1.20
N GLY A 452 30.29 10.67 1.42
CA GLY A 452 29.49 9.93 0.45
C GLY A 452 29.74 8.43 0.38
N LYS A 453 30.68 7.85 1.15
CA LYS A 453 30.95 6.41 1.19
C LYS A 453 30.48 5.82 2.51
N SER A 454 29.77 4.69 2.45
CA SER A 454 29.35 3.96 3.65
C SER A 454 29.14 2.47 3.40
N ILE A 455 29.28 1.70 4.46
CA ILE A 455 28.91 0.29 4.51
C ILE A 455 27.73 0.18 5.47
N ARG A 456 26.69 -0.55 5.05
CA ARG A 456 25.54 -0.93 5.88
C ARG A 456 25.46 -2.46 5.90
N ALA A 457 25.39 -3.04 7.09
CA ALA A 457 25.17 -4.46 7.27
C ALA A 457 23.94 -4.67 8.16
N VAL A 458 23.06 -5.61 7.77
CA VAL A 458 21.83 -5.94 8.48
C VAL A 458 21.76 -7.44 8.69
N GLY A 459 21.60 -7.87 9.94
CA GLY A 459 21.29 -9.24 10.31
C GLY A 459 19.87 -9.32 10.85
N GLN A 460 19.10 -10.32 10.41
CA GLN A 460 17.71 -10.51 10.78
C GLN A 460 17.43 -11.96 11.13
N HIS A 461 16.50 -12.17 12.06
CA HIS A 461 16.04 -13.50 12.42
C HIS A 461 14.55 -13.48 12.74
N LEU A 462 13.80 -14.41 12.14
CA LEU A 462 12.38 -14.65 12.41
C LEU A 462 12.22 -15.99 13.12
N TRP A 463 11.49 -15.99 14.24
CA TRP A 463 11.12 -17.18 15.00
C TRP A 463 9.62 -17.40 14.92
N THR A 464 9.21 -18.57 14.49
CA THR A 464 7.82 -19.06 14.58
C THR A 464 7.81 -20.58 14.63
N LYS A 465 6.76 -21.15 15.25
CA LYS A 465 6.50 -22.61 15.25
C LYS A 465 5.51 -23.01 14.16
N GLN A 466 4.88 -22.05 13.52
CA GLN A 466 3.83 -22.24 12.50
C GLN A 466 4.38 -21.90 11.12
N ASP A 467 3.59 -22.26 10.09
CA ASP A 467 3.86 -21.98 8.69
C ASP A 467 5.26 -22.45 8.24
N GLN A 468 6.03 -21.61 7.60
CA GLN A 468 7.38 -21.89 7.09
C GLN A 468 8.47 -21.90 8.19
N LYS A 469 8.08 -21.80 9.48
CA LYS A 469 8.98 -21.80 10.63
C LYS A 469 10.05 -20.70 10.60
N ASN A 470 11.30 -21.00 10.92
CA ASN A 470 12.32 -20.00 11.20
C ASN A 470 13.10 -19.56 9.95
N TRP A 471 13.42 -18.26 9.91
CA TRP A 471 14.20 -17.65 8.84
C TRP A 471 15.36 -16.84 9.38
N MET A 472 16.43 -16.79 8.62
CA MET A 472 17.53 -15.83 8.79
C MET A 472 17.68 -15.00 7.52
N ALA A 473 18.10 -13.75 7.68
CA ALA A 473 18.42 -12.90 6.53
C ALA A 473 19.62 -12.03 6.84
N PHE A 474 20.41 -11.78 5.82
CA PHE A 474 21.55 -10.90 5.88
C PHE A 474 21.56 -9.96 4.68
N VAL A 475 21.87 -8.68 4.91
CA VAL A 475 22.01 -7.67 3.85
C VAL A 475 23.34 -6.95 4.04
N LEU A 476 24.07 -6.78 2.94
CA LEU A 476 25.26 -5.94 2.89
C LEU A 476 25.12 -4.92 1.76
N GLU A 477 25.28 -3.65 2.10
CA GLU A 477 25.20 -2.53 1.17
C GLU A 477 26.49 -1.71 1.22
N TYR A 478 27.00 -1.32 0.06
CA TYR A 478 28.12 -0.41 -0.08
C TYR A 478 27.72 0.78 -0.96
N ASN A 479 27.74 1.97 -0.38
CA ASN A 479 27.57 3.22 -1.09
C ASN A 479 28.93 3.77 -1.52
N PHE A 480 29.14 3.91 -2.82
CA PHE A 480 30.37 4.50 -3.39
C PHE A 480 30.34 6.03 -3.35
N ASN A 481 29.17 6.60 -3.59
CA ASN A 481 28.90 8.05 -3.59
C ASN A 481 27.37 8.28 -3.54
N SER A 482 26.92 9.52 -3.75
CA SER A 482 25.49 9.87 -3.79
C SER A 482 24.70 9.23 -4.94
N ASN A 483 25.38 8.74 -5.99
CA ASN A 483 24.73 8.26 -7.22
C ASN A 483 24.83 6.75 -7.42
N TRP A 484 25.77 6.08 -6.72
CA TRP A 484 26.04 4.66 -6.90
C TRP A 484 26.09 3.90 -5.59
N ALA A 485 25.29 2.86 -5.51
CA ALA A 485 25.32 1.87 -4.44
C ALA A 485 25.19 0.46 -5.04
N VAL A 486 25.76 -0.50 -4.36
CA VAL A 486 25.50 -1.94 -4.59
C VAL A 486 25.08 -2.59 -3.31
N TYR A 487 24.19 -3.56 -3.39
CA TYR A 487 23.79 -4.37 -2.26
C TYR A 487 23.65 -5.83 -2.67
N ALA A 488 23.86 -6.70 -1.70
CA ALA A 488 23.58 -8.13 -1.79
C ALA A 488 22.84 -8.56 -0.54
N TYR A 489 21.94 -9.51 -0.70
CA TYR A 489 21.23 -10.09 0.44
C TYR A 489 20.99 -11.58 0.23
N ASP A 490 20.78 -12.29 1.32
CA ASP A 490 20.42 -13.68 1.35
C ASP A 490 19.35 -13.92 2.43
N ASN A 491 18.35 -14.74 2.08
CA ASN A 491 17.28 -15.17 2.97
C ASN A 491 17.28 -16.68 3.02
N TRP A 492 17.46 -17.21 4.21
CA TRP A 492 17.52 -18.64 4.43
C TRP A 492 16.41 -19.10 5.37
N ASN A 493 15.53 -19.98 4.86
CA ASN A 493 14.56 -20.72 5.64
C ASN A 493 15.19 -22.04 6.08
N TYR A 494 15.73 -22.11 7.28
CA TYR A 494 16.50 -23.27 7.76
C TYR A 494 15.67 -24.28 8.55
N ARG A 495 14.36 -24.07 8.70
CA ARG A 495 13.44 -24.99 9.40
C ARG A 495 12.07 -25.05 8.72
N ALA A 496 12.03 -24.98 7.40
CA ALA A 496 10.79 -25.24 6.67
C ALA A 496 10.29 -26.66 6.95
N LEU A 497 8.97 -26.83 7.00
CA LEU A 497 8.36 -28.15 6.93
C LEU A 497 8.56 -28.66 5.49
N GLY A 498 9.17 -29.84 5.32
CA GLY A 498 9.13 -30.54 4.04
C GLY A 498 7.69 -30.81 3.61
N TYR A 499 7.48 -31.04 2.33
CA TYR A 499 6.15 -31.31 1.76
C TYR A 499 5.45 -32.50 2.46
N ASP A 500 6.22 -33.42 3.06
CA ASP A 500 5.74 -34.59 3.81
C ASP A 500 5.54 -34.35 5.32
N GLY A 501 5.63 -33.09 5.78
CA GLY A 501 5.48 -32.75 7.20
C GLY A 501 6.72 -33.04 8.05
N GLU A 502 7.80 -33.51 7.49
CA GLU A 502 9.10 -33.66 8.15
C GLU A 502 9.93 -32.35 8.10
N ASP A 503 10.73 -32.10 9.14
CA ASP A 503 11.64 -30.94 9.16
C ASP A 503 12.69 -31.09 8.06
N SER A 504 12.56 -30.30 6.99
CA SER A 504 13.62 -30.22 5.98
C SER A 504 14.72 -29.27 6.48
N GLN A 505 15.94 -29.75 6.53
CA GLN A 505 17.13 -28.93 6.68
C GLN A 505 17.63 -28.61 5.26
N THR A 506 17.37 -27.42 4.78
CA THR A 506 18.00 -26.88 3.57
C THR A 506 18.98 -25.80 3.94
#